data_f461371f64abe722cb0cc8238eb9ac80
#
_entry.id   f461371f64abe722cb0cc8238eb9ac80
#
_cell.length_a   1.000
_cell.length_b   1.000
_cell.length_c   1.000
_cell.angle_alpha   90.00
_cell.angle_beta   90.00
_cell.angle_gamma   90.00
#
_symmetry.space_group_name_H-M   'P 1'
#
loop_
_entity.id
_entity.type
_entity.pdbx_description
1 polymer ?
#
loop_
_entity_poly.entity_id
_entity_poly.type
_entity_poly.pdbx_seq_one_letter_code
_entity_poly.pdbx_strand_id
1 'polypeptide(L)'
;MEVVRNIQVKLDVSEDDHSVLDETFDQFRHAAQHVADHGWDDNPHNITKTKNTLHHETYSDVREKLSLQSSLVQSARNLAATALGNCKDRIIDEGGKASKPEFNGTVVVYNGRTITYNDDYVSLATVDDRVTAEYVTPVNEDGTPFEDYWTDVWEKTEATLHKRDGTYYLHVTVKKTVDPADSSNDESENGVVLGVDLNVDG
;
A
#
# COMPACT_ATOMS: atom_id res chain seq x y z
N MET A 1 9.79 5.07 -22.38
CA MET A 1 9.87 3.98 -21.38
C MET A 1 9.30 4.49 -20.07
N GLU A 2 8.49 3.69 -19.32
CA GLU A 2 8.01 4.09 -17.99
C GLU A 2 9.06 3.65 -16.94
N VAL A 3 9.44 4.57 -16.08
CA VAL A 3 10.28 4.30 -14.91
C VAL A 3 9.40 4.39 -13.68
N VAL A 4 9.44 3.36 -12.84
CA VAL A 4 8.67 3.28 -11.58
C VAL A 4 9.65 3.21 -10.41
N ARG A 5 9.37 3.96 -9.35
CA ARG A 5 10.14 3.95 -8.09
C ARG A 5 9.18 3.88 -6.90
N ASN A 6 9.66 3.33 -5.82
CA ASN A 6 8.97 3.34 -4.55
C ASN A 6 9.78 4.20 -3.57
N ILE A 7 9.13 5.21 -2.99
CA ILE A 7 9.77 6.21 -2.14
C ILE A 7 9.13 6.12 -0.76
N GLN A 8 9.94 6.13 0.29
CA GLN A 8 9.48 6.21 1.66
C GLN A 8 9.57 7.65 2.18
N VAL A 9 8.46 8.20 2.63
CA VAL A 9 8.37 9.53 3.24
C VAL A 9 7.91 9.37 4.68
N LYS A 10 8.61 10.00 5.63
CA LYS A 10 8.13 10.11 7.00
C LYS A 10 7.05 11.20 7.05
N LEU A 11 6.00 10.96 7.85
CA LEU A 11 4.93 11.92 8.07
C LEU A 11 4.97 12.45 9.50
N ASP A 12 4.73 13.76 9.62
CA ASP A 12 4.39 14.40 10.89
C ASP A 12 2.86 14.45 11.01
N VAL A 13 2.35 13.70 11.97
CA VAL A 13 0.91 13.54 12.23
C VAL A 13 0.59 14.20 13.55
N SER A 14 -0.46 15.02 13.61
CA SER A 14 -0.95 15.60 14.85
C SER A 14 -1.28 14.52 15.89
N GLU A 15 -0.96 14.75 17.16
CA GLU A 15 -1.32 13.83 18.26
C GLU A 15 -2.83 13.56 18.32
N ASP A 16 -3.64 14.56 17.97
CA ASP A 16 -5.10 14.43 17.94
C ASP A 16 -5.59 13.42 16.88
N ASP A 17 -4.82 13.23 15.81
CA ASP A 17 -5.14 12.34 14.69
C ASP A 17 -4.63 10.90 14.89
N HIS A 18 -3.80 10.65 15.90
CA HIS A 18 -3.24 9.31 16.13
C HIS A 18 -4.34 8.27 16.38
N SER A 19 -5.35 8.60 17.16
CA SER A 19 -6.43 7.65 17.51
C SER A 19 -7.26 7.25 16.29
N VAL A 20 -7.59 8.19 15.40
CA VAL A 20 -8.38 7.88 14.19
C VAL A 20 -7.56 7.11 13.16
N LEU A 21 -6.24 7.34 13.08
CA LEU A 21 -5.36 6.54 12.26
C LEU A 21 -5.19 5.12 12.81
N ASP A 22 -5.03 4.95 14.12
CA ASP A 22 -4.93 3.63 14.76
C ASP A 22 -6.22 2.81 14.53
N GLU A 23 -7.39 3.43 14.68
CA GLU A 23 -8.67 2.82 14.36
C GLU A 23 -8.76 2.47 12.85
N THR A 24 -8.21 3.32 11.98
CA THR A 24 -8.18 3.06 10.53
C THR A 24 -7.31 1.83 10.21
N PHE A 25 -6.14 1.70 10.83
CA PHE A 25 -5.29 0.51 10.69
C PHE A 25 -6.03 -0.75 11.13
N ASP A 26 -6.66 -0.71 12.30
CA ASP A 26 -7.35 -1.86 12.85
C ASP A 26 -8.53 -2.29 11.98
N GLN A 27 -9.37 -1.34 11.57
CA GLN A 27 -10.51 -1.67 10.71
C GLN A 27 -10.08 -2.12 9.32
N PHE A 28 -9.01 -1.54 8.75
CA PHE A 28 -8.48 -1.98 7.46
C PHE A 28 -7.95 -3.41 7.53
N ARG A 29 -7.22 -3.73 8.57
CA ARG A 29 -6.72 -5.08 8.85
C ARG A 29 -7.87 -6.08 9.02
N HIS A 30 -8.89 -5.73 9.82
CA HIS A 30 -10.07 -6.57 10.01
C HIS A 30 -10.85 -6.80 8.70
N ALA A 31 -10.96 -5.76 7.85
CA ALA A 31 -11.58 -5.90 6.53
C ALA A 31 -10.80 -6.84 5.63
N ALA A 32 -9.47 -6.71 5.56
CA ALA A 32 -8.62 -7.58 4.77
C ALA A 32 -8.67 -9.03 5.27
N GLN A 33 -8.62 -9.25 6.59
CA GLN A 33 -8.71 -10.57 7.18
C GLN A 33 -10.06 -11.23 6.92
N HIS A 34 -11.16 -10.50 7.08
CA HIS A 34 -12.50 -11.03 6.78
C HIS A 34 -12.61 -11.52 5.33
N VAL A 35 -12.07 -10.77 4.38
CA VAL A 35 -12.07 -11.17 2.97
C VAL A 35 -11.17 -12.39 2.73
N ALA A 36 -10.00 -12.44 3.38
CA ALA A 36 -9.10 -13.58 3.25
C ALA A 36 -9.69 -14.86 3.86
N ASP A 37 -10.32 -14.76 5.01
CA ASP A 37 -11.00 -15.89 5.65
C ASP A 37 -12.13 -16.43 4.79
N HIS A 38 -12.89 -15.56 4.13
CA HIS A 38 -13.95 -15.94 3.21
C HIS A 38 -13.41 -16.60 1.94
N GLY A 39 -12.33 -16.05 1.36
CA GLY A 39 -11.76 -16.55 0.10
C GLY A 39 -10.87 -17.77 0.22
N TRP A 40 -10.46 -18.14 1.43
CA TRP A 40 -9.58 -19.29 1.68
C TRP A 40 -10.37 -20.62 1.68
N ASP A 41 -9.76 -21.65 1.14
CA ASP A 41 -10.23 -23.03 1.23
C ASP A 41 -9.02 -23.96 1.36
N ASP A 42 -9.15 -25.04 2.14
CA ASP A 42 -8.07 -26.04 2.32
C ASP A 42 -7.77 -26.80 1.02
N ASN A 43 -8.73 -26.86 0.10
CA ASN A 43 -8.47 -27.28 -1.27
C ASN A 43 -8.05 -26.05 -2.10
N PRO A 44 -6.78 -25.95 -2.54
CA PRO A 44 -6.29 -24.78 -3.22
C PRO A 44 -7.02 -24.43 -4.53
N HIS A 45 -7.66 -25.43 -5.18
CA HIS A 45 -8.47 -25.18 -6.37
C HIS A 45 -9.72 -24.34 -6.07
N ASN A 46 -10.24 -24.42 -4.85
CA ASN A 46 -11.42 -23.67 -4.41
C ASN A 46 -11.08 -22.26 -3.88
N ILE A 47 -9.80 -21.93 -3.63
CA ILE A 47 -9.41 -20.59 -3.17
C ILE A 47 -9.93 -19.55 -4.16
N THR A 48 -10.74 -18.62 -3.64
CA THR A 48 -11.31 -17.50 -4.41
C THR A 48 -10.37 -16.30 -4.36
N LYS A 49 -9.75 -15.95 -5.50
CA LYS A 49 -8.87 -14.78 -5.64
C LYS A 49 -9.46 -13.65 -6.51
N THR A 50 -10.65 -13.89 -7.06
CA THR A 50 -11.29 -12.95 -7.99
C THR A 50 -11.89 -11.78 -7.22
N LYS A 51 -11.35 -10.57 -7.44
CA LYS A 51 -11.76 -9.33 -6.75
C LYS A 51 -13.27 -9.07 -6.82
N ASN A 52 -13.90 -9.36 -7.97
CA ASN A 52 -15.33 -9.13 -8.15
C ASN A 52 -16.18 -10.10 -7.32
N THR A 53 -15.83 -11.38 -7.29
CA THR A 53 -16.50 -12.40 -6.48
C THR A 53 -16.40 -12.05 -4.99
N LEU A 54 -15.18 -11.79 -4.51
CA LEU A 54 -14.94 -11.39 -3.13
C LEU A 54 -15.71 -10.11 -2.76
N HIS A 55 -15.84 -9.16 -3.71
CA HIS A 55 -16.64 -7.96 -3.48
C HIS A 55 -18.12 -8.29 -3.25
N HIS A 56 -18.71 -9.08 -4.12
CA HIS A 56 -20.13 -9.42 -4.00
C HIS A 56 -20.44 -10.22 -2.74
N GLU A 57 -19.52 -11.06 -2.31
CA GLU A 57 -19.74 -11.97 -1.20
C GLU A 57 -19.40 -11.39 0.18
N THR A 58 -18.52 -10.37 0.26
CA THR A 58 -18.02 -9.86 1.55
C THR A 58 -18.31 -8.38 1.82
N TYR A 59 -18.57 -7.58 0.78
CA TYR A 59 -18.66 -6.13 0.92
C TYR A 59 -19.75 -5.67 1.90
N SER A 60 -20.93 -6.26 1.82
CA SER A 60 -22.05 -5.91 2.68
C SER A 60 -21.73 -6.18 4.16
N ASP A 61 -21.15 -7.35 4.45
CA ASP A 61 -20.77 -7.75 5.81
C ASP A 61 -19.72 -6.84 6.41
N VAL A 62 -18.71 -6.48 5.60
CA VAL A 62 -17.64 -5.54 6.02
C VAL A 62 -18.23 -4.17 6.31
N ARG A 63 -19.13 -3.66 5.45
CA ARG A 63 -19.77 -2.35 5.61
C ARG A 63 -20.74 -2.27 6.78
N GLU A 64 -21.36 -3.39 7.15
CA GLU A 64 -22.24 -3.48 8.33
C GLU A 64 -21.44 -3.44 9.64
N LYS A 65 -20.25 -4.05 9.65
CA LYS A 65 -19.45 -4.23 10.87
C LYS A 65 -18.43 -3.12 11.10
N LEU A 66 -17.99 -2.44 10.04
CA LEU A 66 -16.89 -1.48 10.07
C LEU A 66 -17.32 -0.12 9.52
N SER A 67 -16.75 0.95 10.09
CA SER A 67 -16.98 2.34 9.65
C SER A 67 -16.09 2.76 8.48
N LEU A 68 -15.21 1.88 8.02
CA LEU A 68 -14.27 2.17 6.93
C LEU A 68 -14.97 2.71 5.69
N GLN A 69 -14.42 3.75 5.08
CA GLN A 69 -14.93 4.27 3.81
C GLN A 69 -14.92 3.21 2.71
N SER A 70 -15.92 3.24 1.82
CA SER A 70 -16.11 2.22 0.77
C SER A 70 -14.86 1.98 -0.09
N SER A 71 -14.10 3.04 -0.39
CA SER A 71 -12.87 2.91 -1.17
C SER A 71 -11.74 2.23 -0.40
N LEU A 72 -11.65 2.41 0.93
CA LEU A 72 -10.70 1.69 1.78
C LEU A 72 -11.10 0.21 1.92
N VAL A 73 -12.40 -0.10 2.04
CA VAL A 73 -12.90 -1.48 1.99
C VAL A 73 -12.49 -2.18 0.69
N GLN A 74 -12.58 -1.46 -0.45
CA GLN A 74 -12.13 -2.00 -1.72
C GLN A 74 -10.61 -2.21 -1.76
N SER A 75 -9.82 -1.33 -1.15
CA SER A 75 -8.36 -1.50 -1.05
C SER A 75 -8.01 -2.71 -0.18
N ALA A 76 -8.66 -2.88 0.98
CA ALA A 76 -8.48 -4.03 1.87
C ALA A 76 -8.82 -5.36 1.17
N ARG A 77 -9.95 -5.39 0.43
CA ARG A 77 -10.31 -6.53 -0.42
C ARG A 77 -9.26 -6.83 -1.49
N ASN A 78 -8.73 -5.79 -2.14
CA ASN A 78 -7.71 -5.98 -3.17
C ASN A 78 -6.42 -6.57 -2.58
N LEU A 79 -6.02 -6.12 -1.39
CA LEU A 79 -4.89 -6.66 -0.65
C LEU A 79 -5.11 -8.15 -0.35
N ALA A 80 -6.26 -8.50 0.21
CA ALA A 80 -6.62 -9.90 0.50
C ALA A 80 -6.66 -10.77 -0.76
N ALA A 81 -7.27 -10.27 -1.85
CA ALA A 81 -7.34 -10.98 -3.13
C ALA A 81 -5.95 -11.27 -3.71
N THR A 82 -5.01 -10.33 -3.58
CA THR A 82 -3.62 -10.50 -4.02
C THR A 82 -2.92 -11.56 -3.17
N ALA A 83 -3.06 -11.52 -1.84
CA ALA A 83 -2.48 -12.51 -0.95
C ALA A 83 -3.02 -13.92 -1.21
N LEU A 84 -4.34 -14.08 -1.38
CA LEU A 84 -4.98 -15.34 -1.77
C LEU A 84 -4.47 -15.85 -3.12
N GLY A 85 -4.29 -14.93 -4.08
CA GLY A 85 -3.73 -15.24 -5.38
C GLY A 85 -2.31 -15.83 -5.26
N ASN A 86 -1.44 -15.14 -4.54
CA ASN A 86 -0.06 -15.59 -4.32
C ASN A 86 0.00 -16.96 -3.64
N CYS A 87 -0.85 -17.20 -2.63
CA CYS A 87 -0.94 -18.50 -1.98
C CYS A 87 -1.39 -19.60 -2.95
N LYS A 88 -2.44 -19.35 -3.73
CA LYS A 88 -2.96 -20.29 -4.72
C LYS A 88 -1.92 -20.63 -5.79
N ASP A 89 -1.29 -19.62 -6.36
CA ASP A 89 -0.30 -19.78 -7.42
C ASP A 89 0.94 -20.54 -6.88
N ARG A 90 1.39 -20.22 -5.65
CA ARG A 90 2.47 -20.94 -4.98
C ARG A 90 2.17 -22.44 -4.79
N ILE A 91 0.93 -22.77 -4.41
CA ILE A 91 0.56 -24.19 -4.17
C ILE A 91 0.37 -24.92 -5.50
N ILE A 92 -0.36 -24.33 -6.45
CA ILE A 92 -0.80 -25.00 -7.69
C ILE A 92 0.30 -24.97 -8.76
N ASP A 93 0.89 -23.80 -9.00
CA ASP A 93 1.80 -23.61 -10.14
C ASP A 93 3.25 -23.95 -9.76
N GLU A 94 3.66 -23.66 -8.52
CA GLU A 94 5.03 -23.88 -8.05
C GLU A 94 5.18 -25.19 -7.26
N GLY A 95 4.09 -25.89 -6.90
CA GLY A 95 4.12 -27.11 -6.10
C GLY A 95 4.60 -26.91 -4.66
N GLY A 96 4.58 -25.66 -4.18
CA GLY A 96 4.99 -25.25 -2.85
C GLY A 96 3.88 -25.44 -1.80
N LYS A 97 4.12 -24.89 -0.60
CA LYS A 97 3.15 -24.85 0.49
C LYS A 97 2.84 -23.40 0.83
N ALA A 98 1.59 -23.11 1.14
CA ALA A 98 1.16 -21.86 1.72
C ALA A 98 0.08 -22.10 2.78
N SER A 99 0.04 -21.24 3.78
CA SER A 99 -1.04 -21.14 4.75
C SER A 99 -2.01 -20.03 4.38
N LYS A 100 -3.16 -19.99 5.03
CA LYS A 100 -4.11 -18.90 4.89
C LYS A 100 -3.42 -17.57 5.21
N PRO A 101 -3.62 -16.51 4.40
CA PRO A 101 -3.04 -15.19 4.68
C PRO A 101 -3.53 -14.64 6.03
N GLU A 102 -2.61 -14.10 6.82
CA GLU A 102 -2.87 -13.39 8.07
C GLU A 102 -2.36 -11.95 7.98
N PHE A 103 -3.20 -11.00 8.37
CA PHE A 103 -2.88 -9.58 8.35
C PHE A 103 -2.63 -9.07 9.77
N ASN A 104 -1.35 -8.98 10.16
CA ASN A 104 -0.93 -8.61 11.52
C ASN A 104 -0.27 -7.23 11.59
N GLY A 105 -0.01 -6.61 10.43
CA GLY A 105 0.71 -5.34 10.34
C GLY A 105 -0.18 -4.11 10.47
N THR A 106 0.43 -3.00 10.87
CA THR A 106 -0.17 -1.66 10.85
C THR A 106 0.05 -1.04 9.47
N VAL A 107 -0.84 -1.40 8.53
CA VAL A 107 -0.73 -1.04 7.11
C VAL A 107 -2.09 -0.63 6.57
N VAL A 108 -2.15 0.49 5.81
CA VAL A 108 -3.31 0.89 5.01
C VAL A 108 -2.86 1.18 3.59
N VAL A 109 -3.54 0.60 2.60
CA VAL A 109 -3.27 0.83 1.17
C VAL A 109 -4.20 1.91 0.64
N TYR A 110 -3.61 2.98 0.14
CA TYR A 110 -4.28 4.14 -0.44
C TYR A 110 -4.17 4.15 -1.97
N ASN A 111 -5.19 4.69 -2.62
CA ASN A 111 -5.24 4.93 -4.06
C ASN A 111 -5.75 6.34 -4.33
N GLY A 112 -5.80 6.78 -5.59
CA GLY A 112 -6.18 8.14 -5.96
C GLY A 112 -7.55 8.62 -5.47
N ARG A 113 -8.41 7.76 -4.90
CA ARG A 113 -9.68 8.15 -4.27
C ARG A 113 -9.55 8.38 -2.77
N THR A 114 -8.55 7.79 -2.15
CA THR A 114 -8.37 7.76 -0.70
C THR A 114 -7.18 8.58 -0.21
N ILE A 115 -6.29 8.99 -1.12
CA ILE A 115 -5.15 9.86 -0.84
C ILE A 115 -5.17 11.08 -1.76
N THR A 116 -4.76 12.22 -1.24
CA THR A 116 -4.51 13.45 -2.02
C THR A 116 -3.15 13.99 -1.65
N TYR A 117 -2.29 14.15 -2.64
CA TYR A 117 -0.96 14.72 -2.47
C TYR A 117 -1.04 16.23 -2.68
N ASN A 118 -0.49 16.99 -1.74
CA ASN A 118 -0.29 18.43 -1.82
C ASN A 118 1.21 18.73 -1.70
N ASP A 119 1.62 19.97 -1.86
CA ASP A 119 3.04 20.34 -1.89
C ASP A 119 3.74 20.01 -0.57
N ASP A 120 3.15 20.42 0.57
CA ASP A 120 3.75 20.29 1.90
C ASP A 120 3.14 19.17 2.75
N TYR A 121 1.98 18.64 2.37
CA TYR A 121 1.25 17.66 3.15
C TYR A 121 0.47 16.65 2.30
N VAL A 122 0.14 15.54 2.91
CA VAL A 122 -0.79 14.55 2.35
C VAL A 122 -2.11 14.58 3.10
N SER A 123 -3.21 14.34 2.38
CA SER A 123 -4.53 14.12 2.97
C SER A 123 -4.95 12.68 2.77
N LEU A 124 -5.25 11.99 3.86
CA LEU A 124 -5.51 10.55 3.94
C LEU A 124 -6.97 10.32 4.37
N ALA A 125 -7.70 9.47 3.66
CA ALA A 125 -9.01 8.99 4.10
C ALA A 125 -8.85 8.08 5.32
N THR A 126 -9.75 8.21 6.29
CA THR A 126 -9.76 7.40 7.52
C THR A 126 -11.13 6.75 7.76
N VAL A 127 -11.33 6.18 8.93
CA VAL A 127 -12.64 5.64 9.36
C VAL A 127 -13.68 6.74 9.55
N ASP A 128 -13.26 7.96 9.86
CA ASP A 128 -14.11 9.12 10.12
C ASP A 128 -14.02 10.10 8.94
N ASP A 129 -13.27 11.15 9.09
CA ASP A 129 -13.00 12.12 8.04
C ASP A 129 -11.61 11.90 7.41
N ARG A 130 -11.01 12.95 6.86
CA ARG A 130 -9.66 12.90 6.32
C ARG A 130 -8.69 13.52 7.31
N VAL A 131 -7.56 12.85 7.52
CA VAL A 131 -6.41 13.35 8.26
C VAL A 131 -5.42 13.98 7.30
N THR A 132 -4.82 15.10 7.71
CA THR A 132 -3.69 15.73 7.01
C THR A 132 -2.40 15.50 7.79
N ALA A 133 -1.32 15.21 7.09
CA ALA A 133 0.00 15.00 7.68
C ALA A 133 1.07 15.68 6.82
N GLU A 134 1.98 16.40 7.48
CA GLU A 134 3.07 17.09 6.79
C GLU A 134 4.17 16.08 6.39
N TYR A 135 4.85 16.35 5.27
CA TYR A 135 6.00 15.55 4.88
C TYR A 135 7.22 15.97 5.69
N VAL A 136 7.83 14.99 6.35
CA VAL A 136 9.17 15.16 6.93
C VAL A 136 10.17 14.65 5.90
N THR A 137 10.65 15.57 5.07
CA THR A 137 11.71 15.23 4.11
C THR A 137 13.01 14.97 4.86
N PRO A 138 13.66 13.83 4.67
CA PRO A 138 14.98 13.62 5.24
C PRO A 138 15.95 14.61 4.60
N VAL A 139 16.53 15.46 5.42
CA VAL A 139 17.63 16.32 5.02
C VAL A 139 18.87 15.45 5.02
N ASN A 140 19.30 14.98 3.87
CA ASN A 140 20.62 14.40 3.72
C ASN A 140 21.66 15.50 3.82
N GLU A 141 22.80 15.25 4.46
CA GLU A 141 23.90 16.20 4.58
C GLU A 141 24.48 16.63 3.22
N ASP A 142 24.19 15.88 2.15
CA ASP A 142 24.61 16.10 0.77
C ASP A 142 23.49 16.60 -0.17
N GLY A 143 22.28 16.83 0.34
CA GLY A 143 21.21 17.53 -0.38
C GLY A 143 20.48 16.69 -1.43
N THR A 144 20.48 15.37 -1.39
CA THR A 144 19.83 14.50 -2.38
C THR A 144 19.19 13.28 -1.73
N PRO A 145 18.48 12.45 -2.37
CA PRO A 145 17.75 12.25 -3.63
C PRO A 145 16.23 12.34 -3.49
N PHE A 146 15.72 12.77 -2.32
CA PHE A 146 14.28 12.81 -2.07
C PHE A 146 13.59 13.89 -2.90
N GLU A 147 14.22 15.06 -3.04
CA GLU A 147 13.71 16.16 -3.85
C GLU A 147 13.58 15.75 -5.33
N ASP A 148 14.49 14.93 -5.85
CA ASP A 148 14.46 14.48 -7.23
C ASP A 148 13.23 13.66 -7.61
N TYR A 149 12.63 12.93 -6.65
CA TYR A 149 11.45 12.09 -6.88
C TYR A 149 10.14 12.77 -6.44
N TRP A 150 10.21 13.89 -5.69
CA TRP A 150 9.04 14.60 -5.16
C TRP A 150 8.68 15.83 -5.98
N THR A 151 9.02 15.85 -7.26
CA THR A 151 8.73 16.92 -8.21
C THR A 151 7.49 16.61 -9.05
N ASP A 152 6.97 17.62 -9.76
CA ASP A 152 5.83 17.47 -10.67
C ASP A 152 6.12 16.58 -11.89
N VAL A 153 7.39 16.26 -12.13
CA VAL A 153 7.82 15.34 -13.21
C VAL A 153 7.46 13.88 -12.88
N TRP A 154 7.27 13.56 -11.59
CA TRP A 154 6.91 12.23 -11.13
C TRP A 154 5.45 12.16 -10.73
N GLU A 155 4.68 11.34 -11.44
CA GLU A 155 3.30 11.03 -11.07
C GLU A 155 3.27 10.17 -9.81
N LYS A 156 2.65 10.69 -8.75
CA LYS A 156 2.39 9.95 -7.52
C LYS A 156 1.11 9.12 -7.69
N THR A 157 1.18 7.82 -7.46
CA THR A 157 0.05 6.91 -7.69
C THR A 157 -0.47 6.31 -6.38
N GLU A 158 -0.31 5.01 -6.19
CA GLU A 158 -0.71 4.32 -4.97
C GLU A 158 0.30 4.55 -3.85
N ALA A 159 -0.17 4.50 -2.61
CA ALA A 159 0.70 4.56 -1.45
C ALA A 159 0.26 3.56 -0.38
N THR A 160 1.22 3.19 0.45
CA THR A 160 0.98 2.37 1.64
C THR A 160 1.45 3.13 2.87
N LEU A 161 0.53 3.39 3.80
CA LEU A 161 0.86 3.98 5.09
C LEU A 161 1.24 2.87 6.06
N HIS A 162 2.36 3.04 6.74
CA HIS A 162 2.86 2.15 7.77
C HIS A 162 3.04 2.92 9.08
N LYS A 163 2.77 2.26 10.21
CA LYS A 163 3.16 2.75 11.54
C LYS A 163 4.22 1.82 12.13
N ARG A 164 5.38 2.38 12.49
CA ARG A 164 6.49 1.65 13.11
C ARG A 164 7.00 2.46 14.31
N ASP A 165 7.02 1.87 15.49
CA ASP A 165 7.51 2.50 16.72
C ASP A 165 6.91 3.90 16.98
N GLY A 166 5.60 4.04 16.74
CA GLY A 166 4.87 5.30 16.90
C GLY A 166 5.07 6.32 15.77
N THR A 167 5.89 6.02 14.77
CA THR A 167 6.18 6.90 13.63
C THR A 167 5.44 6.42 12.38
N TYR A 168 4.92 7.37 11.60
CA TYR A 168 4.19 7.10 10.37
C TYR A 168 5.11 7.27 9.15
N TYR A 169 5.05 6.29 8.24
CA TYR A 169 5.81 6.28 6.99
C TYR A 169 4.87 6.01 5.82
N LEU A 170 4.95 6.84 4.81
CA LEU A 170 4.20 6.68 3.56
C LEU A 170 5.14 6.14 2.48
N HIS A 171 4.88 4.93 2.00
CA HIS A 171 5.56 4.36 0.85
C HIS A 171 4.76 4.72 -0.40
N VAL A 172 5.31 5.55 -1.27
CA VAL A 172 4.62 6.08 -2.45
C VAL A 172 5.23 5.49 -3.71
N THR A 173 4.40 4.95 -4.58
CA THR A 173 4.80 4.58 -5.93
C THR A 173 4.76 5.81 -6.82
N VAL A 174 5.91 6.17 -7.37
CA VAL A 174 6.05 7.28 -8.33
C VAL A 174 6.43 6.75 -9.70
N LYS A 175 5.94 7.40 -10.75
CA LYS A 175 6.16 7.03 -12.15
C LYS A 175 6.60 8.23 -12.96
N LYS A 176 7.48 7.97 -13.93
CA LYS A 176 7.93 8.96 -14.90
C LYS A 176 8.06 8.31 -16.28
N THR A 177 7.54 8.98 -17.30
CA THR A 177 7.78 8.59 -18.69
C THR A 177 9.10 9.21 -19.16
N VAL A 178 10.04 8.40 -19.61
CA VAL A 178 11.33 8.83 -20.15
C VAL A 178 11.35 8.49 -21.63
N ASP A 179 11.65 9.49 -22.47
CA ASP A 179 11.90 9.25 -23.89
C ASP A 179 13.18 8.44 -24.10
N PRO A 180 13.17 7.42 -24.97
CA PRO A 180 14.38 6.60 -25.22
C PRO A 180 15.60 7.40 -25.71
N ALA A 181 15.38 8.62 -26.24
CA ALA A 181 16.43 9.51 -26.70
C ALA A 181 17.18 10.21 -25.55
N ASP A 182 16.57 10.38 -24.38
CA ASP A 182 17.18 11.03 -23.21
C ASP A 182 18.07 10.07 -22.39
N SER A 183 17.96 8.77 -22.62
CA SER A 183 18.74 7.76 -21.89
C SER A 183 20.20 7.61 -22.36
N SER A 184 20.63 8.39 -23.36
CA SER A 184 21.98 8.29 -23.92
C SER A 184 23.02 9.22 -23.26
N ASN A 185 22.66 10.06 -22.28
CA ASN A 185 23.55 11.05 -21.68
C ASN A 185 23.80 10.90 -20.17
N ASP A 186 23.28 9.84 -19.54
CA ASP A 186 23.57 9.60 -18.12
C ASP A 186 24.49 8.38 -17.95
N GLU A 187 25.75 8.54 -18.41
CA GLU A 187 26.88 7.72 -17.98
C GLU A 187 27.34 8.21 -16.60
N SER A 188 26.53 8.02 -15.56
CA SER A 188 27.02 8.00 -14.20
C SER A 188 26.80 6.61 -13.61
N GLU A 189 27.90 5.94 -13.43
CA GLU A 189 28.09 4.66 -12.78
C GLU A 189 27.34 4.58 -11.44
N ASN A 190 26.74 3.42 -11.22
CA ASN A 190 26.11 2.87 -10.03
C ASN A 190 24.58 2.87 -10.04
N GLY A 191 24.02 2.13 -11.00
CA GLY A 191 22.65 1.65 -10.87
C GLY A 191 22.52 0.59 -9.78
N VAL A 192 22.29 1.00 -8.53
CA VAL A 192 21.83 0.09 -7.48
C VAL A 192 20.35 -0.15 -7.70
N VAL A 193 20.01 -1.28 -8.28
CA VAL A 193 18.63 -1.80 -8.30
C VAL A 193 18.35 -2.35 -6.90
N LEU A 194 17.71 -1.57 -6.06
CA LEU A 194 17.13 -2.05 -4.79
C LEU A 194 15.83 -2.80 -5.14
N GLY A 195 15.95 -4.10 -5.33
CA GLY A 195 14.81 -5.01 -5.25
C GLY A 195 14.38 -5.09 -3.80
N VAL A 196 13.26 -4.47 -3.43
CA VAL A 196 12.64 -4.72 -2.13
C VAL A 196 11.88 -6.03 -2.25
N ASP A 197 12.49 -7.10 -1.80
CA ASP A 197 11.83 -8.38 -1.54
C ASP A 197 11.01 -8.20 -0.26
N LEU A 198 9.70 -8.21 -0.39
CA LEU A 198 8.78 -8.27 0.74
C LEU A 198 8.73 -9.73 1.23
N ASN A 199 9.80 -10.18 1.84
CA ASN A 199 9.78 -11.41 2.62
C ASN A 199 8.93 -11.17 3.87
N VAL A 200 7.75 -11.73 3.85
CA VAL A 200 6.96 -12.00 5.05
C VAL A 200 7.56 -13.25 5.66
N ASP A 201 8.54 -13.08 6.55
CA ASP A 201 8.99 -14.17 7.38
C ASP A 201 7.87 -14.54 8.36
N GLY A 202 7.39 -15.80 8.22
CA GLY A 202 6.41 -16.45 9.07
C GLY A 202 7.02 -17.01 10.34
#